data_c0ad0232a7538fa2279e2ccf80da086c
#
_entry.id   c0ad0232a7538fa2279e2ccf80da086c
#
_cell.length_a   1.000
_cell.length_b   1.000
_cell.length_c   1.000
_cell.angle_alpha   90.00
_cell.angle_beta   90.00
_cell.angle_gamma   90.00
#
_symmetry.space_group_name_H-M   'P 1'
#
loop_
_entity.id
_entity.type
_entity.pdbx_description
1 polymer ?
#
loop_
_entity_poly.entity_id
_entity_poly.type
_entity_poly.pdbx_seq_one_letter_code
_entity_poly.pdbx_strand_id
1 'polypeptide(L)'
;MSMLPFRCRLLVVWLVLGAAPAAAQQPVPRPPGVTDSAIAWGQRLFHGSANCAACHGNDALGTRDGPALTGALWLHGPGTYEWLVEQITRGIPAHQTWTRKPMPMRGWTNMPDEDVRAVAAYVWSITHPPREIKPTPRPS
;
A
#
# COMPACT_ATOMS: atom_id res chain seq x y z
N MET A 1 -53.56 -54.12 30.99
CA MET A 1 -53.58 -52.87 30.24
C MET A 1 -52.59 -51.93 30.96
N SER A 2 -51.35 -51.88 30.49
CA SER A 2 -50.29 -51.05 31.12
C SER A 2 -49.80 -50.04 30.08
N MET A 3 -50.06 -48.76 30.29
CA MET A 3 -49.62 -47.63 29.51
C MET A 3 -48.21 -47.26 29.96
N LEU A 4 -47.21 -47.37 29.08
CA LEU A 4 -45.87 -46.82 29.27
C LEU A 4 -45.88 -45.34 28.86
N PRO A 5 -45.28 -44.41 29.63
CA PRO A 5 -45.12 -43.04 29.22
C PRO A 5 -43.90 -42.87 28.32
N PHE A 6 -44.14 -42.27 27.17
CA PHE A 6 -43.17 -41.87 26.15
C PHE A 6 -42.34 -40.69 26.70
N ARG A 7 -41.09 -40.95 27.12
CA ARG A 7 -40.15 -39.88 27.52
C ARG A 7 -39.51 -39.25 26.29
N CYS A 8 -40.03 -38.11 25.91
CA CYS A 8 -39.45 -37.24 24.90
C CYS A 8 -38.13 -36.66 25.44
N ARG A 9 -36.99 -37.20 25.01
CA ARG A 9 -35.65 -36.61 25.28
C ARG A 9 -35.39 -35.50 24.25
N LEU A 10 -35.55 -34.25 24.69
CA LEU A 10 -35.08 -33.07 23.95
C LEU A 10 -33.56 -33.06 23.96
N LEU A 11 -32.96 -33.42 22.82
CA LEU A 11 -31.53 -33.24 22.55
C LEU A 11 -31.29 -31.74 22.25
N VAL A 12 -30.80 -31.02 23.24
CA VAL A 12 -30.32 -29.64 23.06
C VAL A 12 -28.96 -29.73 22.36
N VAL A 13 -28.95 -29.50 21.06
CA VAL A 13 -27.70 -29.36 20.26
C VAL A 13 -27.17 -27.96 20.52
N TRP A 14 -26.09 -27.86 21.30
CA TRP A 14 -25.33 -26.63 21.45
C TRP A 14 -24.53 -26.39 20.15
N LEU A 15 -24.99 -25.45 19.35
CA LEU A 15 -24.23 -24.92 18.23
C LEU A 15 -23.13 -24.02 18.80
N VAL A 16 -21.92 -24.56 18.94
CA VAL A 16 -20.72 -23.76 19.24
C VAL A 16 -20.34 -23.02 17.95
N LEU A 17 -20.79 -21.77 17.84
CA LEU A 17 -20.25 -20.86 16.84
C LEU A 17 -18.79 -20.55 17.22
N GLY A 18 -17.85 -21.28 16.65
CA GLY A 18 -16.44 -20.98 16.75
C GLY A 18 -16.17 -19.65 16.02
N ALA A 19 -15.96 -18.56 16.75
CA ALA A 19 -15.42 -17.33 16.19
C ALA A 19 -14.01 -17.64 15.68
N ALA A 20 -13.83 -17.72 14.35
CA ALA A 20 -12.53 -17.83 13.74
C ALA A 20 -11.71 -16.59 14.17
N PRO A 21 -10.47 -16.76 14.66
CA PRO A 21 -9.63 -15.61 14.97
C PRO A 21 -9.44 -14.81 13.68
N ALA A 22 -9.78 -13.52 13.71
CA ALA A 22 -9.46 -12.59 12.64
C ALA A 22 -7.94 -12.64 12.46
N ALA A 23 -7.48 -13.19 11.34
CA ALA A 23 -6.06 -13.25 10.99
C ALA A 23 -5.52 -11.82 11.01
N ALA A 24 -4.76 -11.47 12.04
CA ALA A 24 -4.07 -10.20 12.12
C ALA A 24 -3.11 -10.14 10.93
N GLN A 25 -3.43 -9.29 9.94
CA GLN A 25 -2.60 -9.13 8.75
C GLN A 25 -1.25 -8.59 9.21
N GLN A 26 -0.19 -9.36 9.03
CA GLN A 26 1.17 -8.98 9.39
C GLN A 26 1.54 -7.69 8.65
N PRO A 27 2.28 -6.75 9.29
CA PRO A 27 2.85 -5.62 8.59
C PRO A 27 3.73 -6.14 7.45
N VAL A 28 3.59 -5.54 6.26
CA VAL A 28 4.48 -5.88 5.14
C VAL A 28 5.90 -5.50 5.55
N PRO A 29 6.86 -6.44 5.57
CA PRO A 29 8.24 -6.12 5.92
C PRO A 29 8.79 -5.07 4.95
N ARG A 30 9.55 -4.10 5.47
CA ARG A 30 10.22 -3.11 4.61
C ARG A 30 11.23 -3.80 3.72
N PRO A 31 11.20 -3.57 2.39
CA PRO A 31 12.22 -4.09 1.49
C PRO A 31 13.62 -3.56 1.83
N PRO A 32 14.69 -4.30 1.51
CA PRO A 32 16.05 -3.78 1.58
C PRO A 32 16.17 -2.47 0.79
N GLY A 33 16.77 -1.43 1.38
CA GLY A 33 16.87 -0.10 0.78
C GLY A 33 15.75 0.87 1.14
N VAL A 34 14.63 0.42 1.70
CA VAL A 34 13.56 1.29 2.23
C VAL A 34 13.91 1.64 3.69
N THR A 35 14.87 2.52 3.89
CA THR A 35 15.30 3.05 5.19
C THR A 35 14.65 4.39 5.49
N ASP A 36 14.61 4.80 6.75
CA ASP A 36 14.06 6.12 7.12
C ASP A 36 14.83 7.27 6.46
N SER A 37 16.15 7.15 6.30
CA SER A 37 16.97 8.14 5.60
C SER A 37 16.65 8.18 4.10
N ALA A 38 16.47 7.02 3.45
CA ALA A 38 16.07 6.95 2.04
C ALA A 38 14.67 7.56 1.82
N ILE A 39 13.71 7.27 2.69
CA ILE A 39 12.37 7.84 2.67
C ILE A 39 12.43 9.37 2.79
N ALA A 40 13.15 9.88 3.79
CA ALA A 40 13.28 11.33 4.00
C ALA A 40 13.98 12.05 2.84
N TRP A 41 14.99 11.42 2.24
CA TRP A 41 15.64 11.94 1.04
C TRP A 41 14.72 11.89 -0.18
N GLY A 42 14.05 10.77 -0.41
CA GLY A 42 13.10 10.60 -1.50
C GLY A 42 11.94 11.60 -1.44
N GLN A 43 11.45 11.91 -0.23
CA GLN A 43 10.43 12.94 -0.03
C GLN A 43 10.91 14.31 -0.51
N ARG A 44 12.14 14.72 -0.16
CA ARG A 44 12.72 15.99 -0.63
C ARG A 44 12.85 16.03 -2.15
N LEU A 45 13.31 14.93 -2.75
CA LEU A 45 13.43 14.83 -4.21
C LEU A 45 12.06 14.88 -4.89
N PHE A 46 11.06 14.18 -4.38
CA PHE A 46 9.70 14.12 -4.91
C PHE A 46 9.07 15.51 -5.05
N HIS A 47 9.27 16.37 -4.03
CA HIS A 47 8.75 17.74 -4.02
C HIS A 47 9.72 18.78 -4.60
N GLY A 48 10.97 18.41 -4.80
CA GLY A 48 12.06 19.28 -5.26
C GLY A 48 12.52 18.96 -6.67
N SER A 49 13.80 18.60 -6.80
CA SER A 49 14.48 18.47 -8.09
C SER A 49 13.90 17.42 -9.02
N ALA A 50 13.30 16.35 -8.51
CA ALA A 50 12.64 15.33 -9.32
C ALA A 50 11.25 15.74 -9.82
N ASN A 51 10.66 16.78 -9.21
CA ASN A 51 9.39 17.40 -9.59
C ASN A 51 8.21 16.43 -9.77
N CYS A 52 8.21 15.31 -9.04
CA CYS A 52 7.15 14.28 -9.15
C CYS A 52 5.78 14.84 -8.70
N ALA A 53 5.80 15.72 -7.68
CA ALA A 53 4.61 16.37 -7.14
C ALA A 53 3.83 17.20 -8.18
N ALA A 54 4.49 17.70 -9.23
CA ALA A 54 3.81 18.46 -10.29
C ALA A 54 2.70 17.66 -10.99
N CYS A 55 2.90 16.35 -11.15
CA CYS A 55 1.92 15.46 -11.76
C CYS A 55 1.13 14.66 -10.71
N HIS A 56 1.80 14.21 -9.64
CA HIS A 56 1.19 13.32 -8.65
C HIS A 56 0.55 14.04 -7.46
N GLY A 57 0.68 15.37 -7.38
CA GLY A 57 0.20 16.19 -6.26
C GLY A 57 1.19 16.21 -5.08
N ASN A 58 1.13 17.28 -4.27
CA ASN A 58 2.01 17.43 -3.10
C ASN A 58 1.73 16.36 -2.02
N ASP A 59 0.50 15.89 -1.95
CA ASP A 59 0.03 14.85 -1.05
C ASP A 59 0.01 13.47 -1.72
N ALA A 60 0.50 13.37 -2.96
CA ALA A 60 0.49 12.19 -3.80
C ALA A 60 -0.92 11.61 -4.07
N LEU A 61 -1.98 12.42 -3.91
CA LEU A 61 -3.36 12.03 -4.20
C LEU A 61 -3.70 12.11 -5.70
N GLY A 62 -2.74 12.47 -6.52
CA GLY A 62 -2.90 12.61 -7.97
C GLY A 62 -3.43 13.98 -8.39
N THR A 63 -3.39 14.23 -9.69
CA THR A 63 -3.94 15.38 -10.36
C THR A 63 -4.53 14.95 -11.71
N ARG A 64 -4.99 15.91 -12.52
CA ARG A 64 -5.35 15.60 -13.92
C ARG A 64 -4.16 15.12 -14.77
N ASP A 65 -2.93 15.29 -14.31
CA ASP A 65 -1.71 15.02 -15.05
C ASP A 65 -1.02 13.70 -14.67
N GLY A 66 -1.34 13.18 -13.47
CA GLY A 66 -0.81 11.90 -12.98
C GLY A 66 -1.71 11.27 -11.93
N PRO A 67 -1.69 9.94 -11.79
CA PRO A 67 -2.53 9.22 -10.86
C PRO A 67 -2.09 9.42 -9.39
N ALA A 68 -3.02 9.10 -8.48
CA ALA A 68 -2.69 8.94 -7.06
C ALA A 68 -1.64 7.85 -6.85
N LEU A 69 -0.76 8.08 -5.87
CA LEU A 69 0.27 7.12 -5.44
C LEU A 69 0.02 6.60 -4.02
N THR A 70 -1.09 6.99 -3.39
CA THR A 70 -1.45 6.61 -2.01
C THR A 70 -2.34 5.37 -1.93
N GLY A 71 -2.76 4.82 -3.06
CA GLY A 71 -3.66 3.67 -3.13
C GLY A 71 -2.93 2.33 -3.20
N ALA A 72 -3.66 1.25 -2.89
CA ALA A 72 -3.17 -0.12 -3.05
C ALA A 72 -3.25 -0.63 -4.50
N LEU A 73 -3.88 0.12 -5.41
CA LEU A 73 -4.09 -0.29 -6.80
C LEU A 73 -3.13 0.44 -7.72
N TRP A 74 -2.24 -0.31 -8.34
CA TRP A 74 -1.29 0.17 -9.32
C TRP A 74 -1.76 -0.12 -10.74
N LEU A 75 -1.71 0.87 -11.63
CA LEU A 75 -2.23 0.75 -12.99
C LEU A 75 -1.35 -0.11 -13.90
N HIS A 76 -0.05 -0.21 -13.60
CA HIS A 76 0.95 -0.79 -14.51
C HIS A 76 1.74 -1.95 -13.89
N GLY A 77 1.42 -2.39 -12.66
CA GLY A 77 2.14 -3.50 -12.04
C GLY A 77 1.87 -3.66 -10.54
N PRO A 78 2.74 -4.38 -9.82
CA PRO A 78 2.48 -4.82 -8.46
C PRO A 78 2.71 -3.77 -7.38
N GLY A 79 3.36 -2.63 -7.68
CA GLY A 79 3.71 -1.61 -6.70
C GLY A 79 4.80 -2.02 -5.69
N THR A 80 5.58 -3.07 -5.98
CA THR A 80 6.74 -3.42 -5.16
C THR A 80 7.83 -2.35 -5.25
N TYR A 81 8.73 -2.30 -4.28
CA TYR A 81 9.83 -1.34 -4.28
C TYR A 81 10.69 -1.43 -5.56
N GLU A 82 11.05 -2.63 -5.97
CA GLU A 82 11.84 -2.88 -7.16
C GLU A 82 11.11 -2.44 -8.43
N TRP A 83 9.82 -2.72 -8.50
CA TRP A 83 8.98 -2.26 -9.60
C TRP A 83 8.90 -0.72 -9.64
N LEU A 84 8.77 -0.05 -8.49
CA LEU A 84 8.77 1.42 -8.42
C LEU A 84 10.11 2.00 -8.92
N VAL A 85 11.23 1.40 -8.54
CA VAL A 85 12.56 1.78 -9.06
C VAL A 85 12.60 1.66 -10.58
N GLU A 86 12.09 0.56 -11.14
CA GLU A 86 12.04 0.35 -12.57
C GLU A 86 11.15 1.38 -13.28
N GLN A 87 9.94 1.64 -12.77
CA GLN A 87 9.02 2.61 -13.37
C GLN A 87 9.60 4.04 -13.37
N ILE A 88 10.20 4.48 -12.26
CA ILE A 88 10.83 5.79 -12.18
C ILE A 88 12.03 5.87 -13.14
N THR A 89 12.80 4.80 -13.27
CA THR A 89 13.95 4.75 -14.16
C THR A 89 13.53 4.87 -15.62
N ARG A 90 12.53 4.11 -16.05
CA ARG A 90 12.11 4.01 -17.47
C ARG A 90 11.06 5.02 -17.87
N GLY A 91 10.28 5.51 -16.91
CA GLY A 91 9.08 6.28 -17.20
C GLY A 91 7.97 5.43 -17.84
N ILE A 92 6.88 6.09 -18.24
CA ILE A 92 5.74 5.47 -18.93
C ILE A 92 5.39 6.33 -20.14
N PRO A 93 5.40 5.78 -21.36
CA PRO A 93 5.09 6.56 -22.57
C PRO A 93 3.63 7.01 -22.59
N ALA A 94 3.34 8.16 -23.21
CA ALA A 94 2.02 8.79 -23.23
C ALA A 94 0.89 7.88 -23.74
N HIS A 95 1.19 6.98 -24.70
CA HIS A 95 0.20 6.05 -25.25
C HIS A 95 -0.23 4.95 -24.27
N GLN A 96 0.53 4.74 -23.20
CA GLN A 96 0.24 3.77 -22.13
C GLN A 96 -0.43 4.42 -20.91
N THR A 97 -0.54 5.75 -20.87
CA THR A 97 -1.18 6.48 -19.77
C THR A 97 -2.61 6.87 -20.12
N TRP A 98 -3.49 6.89 -19.14
CA TRP A 98 -4.87 7.34 -19.32
C TRP A 98 -4.96 8.86 -19.55
N THR A 99 -4.01 9.63 -19.02
CA THR A 99 -3.92 11.10 -19.18
C THR A 99 -3.40 11.53 -20.53
N ARG A 100 -2.86 10.60 -21.32
CA ARG A 100 -2.10 10.87 -22.55
C ARG A 100 -0.88 11.76 -22.35
N LYS A 101 -0.42 11.92 -21.10
CA LYS A 101 0.83 12.58 -20.74
C LYS A 101 1.81 11.52 -20.27
N PRO A 102 3.08 11.55 -20.72
CA PRO A 102 4.05 10.56 -20.28
C PRO A 102 4.42 10.76 -18.81
N MET A 103 4.68 9.68 -18.08
CA MET A 103 5.49 9.75 -16.88
C MET A 103 6.95 9.81 -17.33
N PRO A 104 7.67 10.91 -17.09
CA PRO A 104 9.02 11.05 -17.60
C PRO A 104 9.99 10.11 -16.88
N MET A 105 10.96 9.57 -17.64
CA MET A 105 12.07 8.84 -17.04
C MET A 105 12.82 9.76 -16.06
N ARG A 106 13.10 9.26 -14.87
CA ARG A 106 13.88 9.97 -13.84
C ARG A 106 13.41 11.43 -13.59
N GLY A 107 12.09 11.73 -13.76
CA GLY A 107 11.56 13.08 -13.60
C GLY A 107 12.08 14.10 -14.62
N TRP A 108 12.54 13.65 -15.80
CA TRP A 108 13.23 14.47 -16.82
C TRP A 108 14.53 15.11 -16.33
N THR A 109 15.18 14.49 -15.38
CA THR A 109 16.45 14.93 -14.82
C THR A 109 17.52 13.85 -14.97
N ASN A 110 18.78 14.21 -14.78
CA ASN A 110 19.87 13.23 -14.71
C ASN A 110 19.97 12.62 -13.30
N MET A 111 18.82 12.24 -12.71
CA MET A 111 18.75 11.68 -11.38
C MET A 111 19.57 10.40 -11.31
N PRO A 112 20.58 10.30 -10.42
CA PRO A 112 21.37 9.09 -10.24
C PRO A 112 20.55 7.95 -9.62
N ASP A 113 21.05 6.73 -9.72
CA ASP A 113 20.30 5.54 -9.28
C ASP A 113 19.96 5.55 -7.79
N GLU A 114 20.82 6.11 -6.95
CA GLU A 114 20.56 6.29 -5.51
C GLU A 114 19.37 7.22 -5.25
N ASP A 115 19.21 8.28 -6.02
CA ASP A 115 18.10 9.21 -5.92
C ASP A 115 16.79 8.58 -6.43
N VAL A 116 16.86 7.82 -7.51
CA VAL A 116 15.72 7.01 -7.99
C VAL A 116 15.25 6.05 -6.92
N ARG A 117 16.19 5.34 -6.26
CA ARG A 117 15.88 4.42 -5.16
C ARG A 117 15.28 5.16 -3.97
N ALA A 118 15.77 6.34 -3.65
CA ALA A 118 15.23 7.16 -2.56
C ALA A 118 13.79 7.61 -2.86
N VAL A 119 13.50 8.09 -4.07
CA VAL A 119 12.12 8.45 -4.48
C VAL A 119 11.22 7.21 -4.43
N ALA A 120 11.69 6.06 -4.92
CA ALA A 120 10.93 4.81 -4.84
C ALA A 120 10.66 4.39 -3.37
N ALA A 121 11.62 4.59 -2.46
CA ALA A 121 11.44 4.30 -1.04
C ALA A 121 10.38 5.21 -0.40
N TYR A 122 10.36 6.49 -0.75
CA TYR A 122 9.31 7.40 -0.31
C TYR A 122 7.94 6.99 -0.84
N VAL A 123 7.80 6.74 -2.15
CA VAL A 123 6.53 6.31 -2.75
C VAL A 123 6.06 4.98 -2.14
N TRP A 124 6.96 4.02 -1.94
CA TRP A 124 6.63 2.78 -1.26
C TRP A 124 6.10 3.02 0.16
N SER A 125 6.72 3.93 0.91
CA SER A 125 6.33 4.22 2.30
C SER A 125 4.94 4.83 2.43
N ILE A 126 4.51 5.68 1.50
CA ILE A 126 3.17 6.30 1.53
C ILE A 126 2.06 5.31 1.12
N THR A 127 2.39 4.23 0.40
CA THR A 127 1.46 3.16 0.07
C THR A 127 1.42 2.06 1.13
N HIS A 128 2.43 1.99 2.00
CA HIS A 128 2.57 1.03 3.09
C HIS A 128 2.78 1.77 4.42
N PRO A 129 1.85 2.63 4.83
CA PRO A 129 2.01 3.37 6.08
C PRO A 129 2.14 2.39 7.25
N PRO A 130 2.95 2.71 8.29
CA PRO A 130 2.98 1.96 9.52
C PRO A 130 1.55 1.83 10.04
N ARG A 131 1.11 0.63 10.39
CA ARG A 131 -0.20 0.48 11.05
C ARG A 131 -0.13 1.17 12.39
N GLU A 132 -0.99 2.15 12.57
CA GLU A 132 -1.26 2.71 13.88
C GLU A 132 -1.82 1.59 14.76
N ILE A 133 -1.02 1.13 15.72
CA ILE A 133 -1.51 0.19 16.75
C ILE A 133 -2.47 1.00 17.62
N LYS A 134 -3.76 0.92 17.27
CA LYS A 134 -4.79 1.54 18.11
C LYS A 134 -4.69 0.89 19.50
N PRO A 135 -4.44 1.68 20.56
CA PRO A 135 -4.33 1.10 21.90
C PRO A 135 -5.59 0.30 22.23
N THR A 136 -5.42 -0.97 22.60
CA THR A 136 -6.54 -1.77 23.07
C THR A 136 -7.14 -1.08 24.31
N PRO A 137 -8.46 -0.83 24.37
CA PRO A 137 -9.08 -0.30 25.57
C PRO A 137 -8.71 -1.20 26.75
N ARG A 138 -8.20 -0.60 27.82
CA ARG A 138 -7.85 -1.33 29.04
C ARG A 138 -9.16 -1.93 29.61
N PRO A 139 -9.23 -3.23 29.89
CA PRO A 139 -10.41 -3.79 30.55
C PRO A 139 -10.62 -3.07 31.89
N SER A 140 -11.85 -2.63 32.08
CA SER A 140 -12.34 -2.02 33.36
C SER A 140 -12.47 -3.03 34.47
#